data_9c8794cc63951c479659a9f9ca8c06b0
#
_entry.id   9c8794cc63951c479659a9f9ca8c06b0
#
_cell.length_a   1.000
_cell.length_b   1.000
_cell.length_c   1.000
_cell.angle_alpha   90.00
_cell.angle_beta   90.00
_cell.angle_gamma   90.00
#
_symmetry.space_group_name_H-M   'P 1'
#
loop_
_entity.id
_entity.type
_entity.pdbx_description
1 polymer ?
#
loop_
_entity_poly.entity_id
_entity_poly.type
_entity_poly.pdbx_seq_one_letter_code
_entity_poly.pdbx_strand_id
1 'polypeptide(L)'
;MSEFFSAASKKTDDKKIRVSLVLVCAGKGERAGFAANKLLEKFNGKTVAEITFDRFFKSGVIDEFIVVVSESDYEIFDKIFNKKATVVIGGNTRGESVLNGVKATGGDIVLIHDGARPFVTEKVIKSCLESVYLHRSGIAAVRSVNTVSVADGETIVKTVGKDDVYEIQTPQGFYKEDIIKAFSLAKADGLSFSDESGLYLKYIGEPFISNGDKNNVKLTVKDDFIKAKRQFSEKAEETVSRTSPFLPEINLNGTSTVNYKDLRTGTGFDCHKLVPGRKFVLGGVTIPHEKGLLGHSDADVLTHAIMDALLSAAGLRDIGYYFPDSDDKYLGISSVLLLEQVLGMLEENGFAVHSVSATVMAEKPKLKDYIPIIKQNLCDVLEIPTGNFGLGATTLEGLGFVGREEGVCVYASAVIVKK
;
A
#
# COMPACT_ATOMS: atom_id res chain seq x y z
N MET A 1 -6.97 5.28 15.72
CA MET A 1 -6.90 3.81 15.46
C MET A 1 -6.05 3.04 16.48
N SER A 2 -4.94 3.58 16.99
CA SER A 2 -4.16 2.92 18.07
C SER A 2 -4.90 2.83 19.42
N GLU A 3 -5.82 3.75 19.69
CA GLU A 3 -6.60 3.77 20.94
C GLU A 3 -7.74 2.74 20.97
N PHE A 4 -8.26 2.30 19.82
CA PHE A 4 -9.33 1.29 19.75
C PHE A 4 -8.83 -0.11 20.11
N PHE A 5 -7.60 -0.47 19.72
CA PHE A 5 -6.96 -1.73 20.13
C PHE A 5 -6.60 -1.76 21.63
N SER A 6 -6.45 -0.57 22.24
CA SER A 6 -6.19 -0.43 23.69
C SER A 6 -7.47 -0.51 24.55
N ALA A 7 -8.64 -0.15 24.00
CA ALA A 7 -9.90 -0.10 24.77
C ALA A 7 -10.63 -1.46 24.83
N ALA A 8 -10.45 -2.34 23.84
CA ALA A 8 -11.03 -3.69 23.85
C ALA A 8 -10.35 -4.64 24.84
N SER A 9 -9.18 -4.27 25.39
CA SER A 9 -8.42 -5.10 26.34
C SER A 9 -8.77 -4.88 27.83
N LYS A 10 -9.77 -4.09 28.15
CA LYS A 10 -10.20 -3.86 29.53
C LYS A 10 -11.52 -4.56 29.83
N LYS A 11 -11.48 -5.86 30.15
CA LYS A 11 -12.14 -6.55 31.28
C LYS A 11 -12.12 -8.06 31.08
N THR A 12 -11.47 -8.69 31.99
CA THR A 12 -11.37 -10.08 32.45
C THR A 12 -10.09 -10.79 32.00
N ASP A 13 -9.20 -11.02 32.97
CA ASP A 13 -7.93 -11.75 32.90
C ASP A 13 -6.98 -11.33 31.76
N ASP A 14 -5.74 -11.03 32.11
CA ASP A 14 -4.62 -10.56 31.26
C ASP A 14 -4.20 -11.50 30.10
N LYS A 15 -5.12 -12.30 29.54
CA LYS A 15 -4.82 -13.18 28.42
C LYS A 15 -5.08 -12.45 27.08
N LYS A 16 -4.01 -12.06 26.39
CA LYS A 16 -4.06 -11.52 25.02
C LYS A 16 -4.84 -12.51 24.13
N ILE A 17 -5.93 -12.05 23.49
CA ILE A 17 -6.68 -12.83 22.48
C ILE A 17 -5.73 -13.14 21.30
N ARG A 18 -5.58 -14.42 20.98
CA ARG A 18 -4.73 -14.90 19.88
C ARG A 18 -5.57 -15.18 18.65
N VAL A 19 -5.04 -14.78 17.48
CA VAL A 19 -5.69 -14.92 16.17
C VAL A 19 -4.94 -15.96 15.34
N SER A 20 -5.63 -16.99 14.90
CA SER A 20 -5.09 -18.02 13.99
C SER A 20 -5.68 -17.88 12.59
N LEU A 21 -4.85 -18.03 11.56
CA LEU A 21 -5.29 -18.22 10.18
C LEU A 21 -5.41 -19.72 9.88
N VAL A 22 -6.53 -20.11 9.26
CA VAL A 22 -6.71 -21.42 8.60
C VAL A 22 -6.75 -21.18 7.09
N LEU A 23 -5.65 -21.42 6.40
CA LEU A 23 -5.52 -21.28 4.95
C LEU A 23 -5.86 -22.60 4.27
N VAL A 24 -6.99 -22.65 3.55
CA VAL A 24 -7.52 -23.88 2.95
C VAL A 24 -6.92 -24.10 1.56
N CYS A 25 -6.06 -25.10 1.43
CA CYS A 25 -5.33 -25.47 0.22
C CYS A 25 -5.59 -26.91 -0.26
N ALA A 26 -6.49 -27.66 0.39
CA ALA A 26 -6.76 -29.08 0.14
C ALA A 26 -7.57 -29.40 -1.13
N GLY A 27 -7.96 -28.39 -1.93
CA GLY A 27 -8.79 -28.60 -3.12
C GLY A 27 -8.00 -29.21 -4.28
N LYS A 28 -8.50 -30.31 -4.86
CA LYS A 28 -7.88 -31.04 -5.99
C LYS A 28 -7.79 -30.25 -7.31
N GLY A 29 -8.48 -29.12 -7.44
CA GLY A 29 -8.39 -28.25 -8.64
C GLY A 29 -9.03 -28.82 -9.92
N GLU A 30 -9.83 -29.90 -9.85
CA GLU A 30 -10.41 -30.63 -10.99
C GLU A 30 -11.12 -29.71 -12.00
N ARG A 31 -11.83 -28.69 -11.54
CA ARG A 31 -12.54 -27.71 -12.41
C ARG A 31 -11.60 -26.78 -13.17
N ALA A 32 -10.35 -26.67 -12.79
CA ALA A 32 -9.38 -25.79 -13.46
C ALA A 32 -8.55 -26.53 -14.53
N GLY A 33 -8.72 -27.85 -14.67
CA GLY A 33 -8.04 -28.67 -15.68
C GLY A 33 -6.51 -28.76 -15.48
N PHE A 34 -6.01 -28.54 -14.27
CA PHE A 34 -4.59 -28.72 -13.94
C PHE A 34 -4.31 -30.18 -13.58
N ALA A 35 -3.15 -30.68 -13.99
CA ALA A 35 -2.69 -32.04 -13.65
C ALA A 35 -2.23 -32.15 -12.17
N ALA A 36 -1.94 -31.02 -11.53
CA ALA A 36 -1.53 -30.89 -10.14
C ALA A 36 -2.39 -29.86 -9.40
N ASN A 37 -2.15 -29.70 -8.09
CA ASN A 37 -2.85 -28.68 -7.30
C ASN A 37 -2.61 -27.28 -7.89
N LYS A 38 -3.69 -26.61 -8.33
CA LYS A 38 -3.66 -25.29 -8.94
C LYS A 38 -3.02 -24.19 -8.08
N LEU A 39 -2.95 -24.40 -6.76
CA LEU A 39 -2.32 -23.45 -5.83
C LEU A 39 -0.79 -23.51 -5.87
N LEU A 40 -0.21 -24.52 -6.54
CA LEU A 40 1.22 -24.63 -6.82
C LEU A 40 1.65 -23.88 -8.11
N GLU A 41 0.68 -23.38 -8.90
CA GLU A 41 0.97 -22.50 -10.03
C GLU A 41 1.74 -21.26 -9.56
N LYS A 42 2.75 -20.87 -10.35
CA LYS A 42 3.66 -19.78 -9.96
C LYS A 42 3.35 -18.48 -10.72
N PHE A 43 3.28 -17.39 -9.96
CA PHE A 43 3.26 -16.02 -10.45
C PHE A 43 4.50 -15.30 -9.90
N ASN A 44 5.37 -14.78 -10.76
CA ASN A 44 6.62 -14.11 -10.37
C ASN A 44 7.46 -14.92 -9.36
N GLY A 45 7.63 -16.23 -9.62
CA GLY A 45 8.46 -17.13 -8.82
C GLY A 45 7.81 -17.69 -7.54
N LYS A 46 6.67 -17.16 -7.08
CA LYS A 46 5.92 -17.64 -5.91
C LYS A 46 4.67 -18.41 -6.31
N THR A 47 4.33 -19.46 -5.59
CA THR A 47 3.07 -20.16 -5.78
C THR A 47 1.89 -19.30 -5.35
N VAL A 48 0.68 -19.58 -5.89
CA VAL A 48 -0.56 -18.89 -5.48
C VAL A 48 -0.78 -19.01 -3.97
N ALA A 49 -0.50 -20.17 -3.38
CA ALA A 49 -0.60 -20.38 -1.94
C ALA A 49 0.36 -19.48 -1.15
N GLU A 50 1.63 -19.35 -1.59
CA GLU A 50 2.62 -18.48 -0.95
C GLU A 50 2.19 -17.01 -1.05
N ILE A 51 1.67 -16.59 -2.20
CA ILE A 51 1.19 -15.21 -2.39
C ILE A 51 0.04 -14.92 -1.43
N THR A 52 -0.92 -15.84 -1.32
CA THR A 52 -2.06 -15.70 -0.40
C THR A 52 -1.59 -15.67 1.06
N PHE A 53 -0.71 -16.57 1.44
CA PHE A 53 -0.10 -16.62 2.77
C PHE A 53 0.61 -15.31 3.11
N ASP A 54 1.44 -14.80 2.21
CA ASP A 54 2.20 -13.56 2.40
C ASP A 54 1.29 -12.34 2.68
N ARG A 55 0.05 -12.32 2.16
CA ARG A 55 -0.91 -11.24 2.46
C ARG A 55 -1.28 -11.21 3.94
N PHE A 56 -1.56 -12.37 4.52
CA PHE A 56 -1.88 -12.49 5.94
C PHE A 56 -0.65 -12.29 6.81
N PHE A 57 0.49 -12.83 6.42
CA PHE A 57 1.74 -12.67 7.15
C PHE A 57 2.13 -11.20 7.26
N LYS A 58 2.03 -10.44 6.17
CA LYS A 58 2.33 -9.01 6.12
C LYS A 58 1.29 -8.13 6.85
N SER A 59 0.09 -8.61 7.09
CA SER A 59 -0.95 -7.84 7.81
C SER A 59 -0.60 -7.59 9.28
N GLY A 60 0.29 -8.40 9.86
CA GLY A 60 0.76 -8.29 11.23
C GLY A 60 -0.29 -8.55 12.32
N VAL A 61 -1.49 -9.04 11.94
CA VAL A 61 -2.60 -9.28 12.89
C VAL A 61 -2.85 -10.77 13.18
N ILE A 62 -2.04 -11.66 12.62
CA ILE A 62 -2.16 -13.11 12.79
C ILE A 62 -1.02 -13.60 13.68
N ASP A 63 -1.36 -14.30 14.77
CA ASP A 63 -0.38 -14.86 15.70
C ASP A 63 0.03 -16.30 15.34
N GLU A 64 -0.81 -17.03 14.56
CA GLU A 64 -0.59 -18.44 14.21
C GLU A 64 -1.12 -18.75 12.81
N PHE A 65 -0.41 -19.61 12.10
CA PHE A 65 -0.73 -19.98 10.71
C PHE A 65 -0.87 -21.49 10.56
N ILE A 66 -2.05 -21.93 10.11
CA ILE A 66 -2.35 -23.31 9.75
C ILE A 66 -2.64 -23.39 8.27
N VAL A 67 -1.96 -24.25 7.54
CA VAL A 67 -2.18 -24.50 6.11
C VAL A 67 -2.76 -25.91 5.95
N VAL A 68 -3.97 -26.00 5.42
CA VAL A 68 -4.67 -27.28 5.26
C VAL A 68 -4.53 -27.74 3.82
N VAL A 69 -3.99 -28.95 3.62
CA VAL A 69 -3.64 -29.50 2.30
C VAL A 69 -4.20 -30.92 2.11
N SER A 70 -4.20 -31.41 0.87
CA SER A 70 -4.46 -32.82 0.62
C SER A 70 -3.27 -33.67 1.08
N GLU A 71 -3.51 -34.96 1.38
CA GLU A 71 -2.45 -35.89 1.76
C GLU A 71 -1.36 -35.98 0.68
N SER A 72 -1.74 -36.01 -0.59
CA SER A 72 -0.82 -36.07 -1.73
C SER A 72 0.08 -34.83 -1.86
N ASP A 73 -0.34 -33.69 -1.35
CA ASP A 73 0.40 -32.42 -1.48
C ASP A 73 1.19 -32.07 -0.21
N TYR A 74 1.02 -32.85 0.87
CA TYR A 74 1.56 -32.54 2.19
C TYR A 74 3.07 -32.22 2.17
N GLU A 75 3.88 -33.09 1.60
CA GLU A 75 5.34 -32.93 1.57
C GLU A 75 5.78 -31.67 0.80
N ILE A 76 5.05 -31.30 -0.26
CA ILE A 76 5.37 -30.12 -1.08
C ILE A 76 5.07 -28.87 -0.28
N PHE A 77 3.88 -28.80 0.33
CA PHE A 77 3.48 -27.63 1.12
C PHE A 77 4.27 -27.50 2.42
N ASP A 78 4.64 -28.60 3.06
CA ASP A 78 5.49 -28.59 4.25
C ASP A 78 6.89 -28.00 3.94
N LYS A 79 7.46 -28.35 2.79
CA LYS A 79 8.70 -27.72 2.31
C LYS A 79 8.53 -26.22 1.98
N ILE A 80 7.41 -25.83 1.35
CA ILE A 80 7.13 -24.43 0.99
C ILE A 80 7.00 -23.55 2.24
N PHE A 81 6.23 -24.02 3.22
CA PHE A 81 5.92 -23.20 4.40
C PHE A 81 6.88 -23.39 5.58
N ASN A 82 7.76 -24.35 5.54
CA ASN A 82 8.86 -24.69 6.46
C ASN A 82 9.00 -23.74 7.66
N LYS A 83 8.55 -24.14 8.84
CA LYS A 83 8.57 -23.36 10.10
C LYS A 83 7.78 -22.04 10.11
N LYS A 84 7.18 -21.62 8.98
CA LYS A 84 6.33 -20.41 8.93
C LYS A 84 4.88 -20.72 9.28
N ALA A 85 4.44 -21.94 9.07
CA ALA A 85 3.09 -22.42 9.36
C ALA A 85 3.10 -23.89 9.75
N THR A 86 2.06 -24.31 10.47
CA THR A 86 1.76 -25.74 10.69
C THR A 86 0.96 -26.25 9.49
N VAL A 87 1.48 -27.26 8.80
CA VAL A 87 0.76 -27.91 7.70
C VAL A 87 -0.04 -29.08 8.25
N VAL A 88 -1.33 -29.18 7.90
CA VAL A 88 -2.23 -30.25 8.33
C VAL A 88 -2.94 -30.87 7.15
N ILE A 89 -3.21 -32.18 7.23
CA ILE A 89 -3.97 -32.91 6.22
C ILE A 89 -5.46 -32.58 6.39
N GLY A 90 -6.10 -32.20 5.30
CA GLY A 90 -7.54 -31.94 5.22
C GLY A 90 -8.37 -33.23 5.29
N GLY A 91 -9.67 -33.09 5.05
CA GLY A 91 -10.62 -34.19 4.95
C GLY A 91 -11.11 -34.40 3.51
N ASN A 92 -12.11 -35.27 3.35
CA ASN A 92 -12.70 -35.57 2.05
C ASN A 92 -13.52 -34.43 1.46
N THR A 93 -13.99 -33.52 2.32
CA THR A 93 -14.78 -32.36 1.96
C THR A 93 -14.07 -31.04 2.35
N ARG A 94 -14.53 -29.92 1.78
CA ARG A 94 -14.04 -28.59 2.19
C ARG A 94 -14.33 -28.33 3.67
N GLY A 95 -15.54 -28.64 4.14
CA GLY A 95 -15.92 -28.47 5.55
C GLY A 95 -15.06 -29.33 6.51
N GLU A 96 -14.78 -30.58 6.16
CA GLU A 96 -13.88 -31.44 6.96
C GLU A 96 -12.45 -30.88 6.99
N SER A 97 -11.97 -30.40 5.86
CA SER A 97 -10.65 -29.75 5.76
C SER A 97 -10.56 -28.50 6.66
N VAL A 98 -11.59 -27.65 6.64
CA VAL A 98 -11.68 -26.48 7.53
C VAL A 98 -11.70 -26.93 9.00
N LEU A 99 -12.53 -27.90 9.35
CA LEU A 99 -12.62 -28.40 10.73
C LEU A 99 -11.28 -28.96 11.23
N ASN A 100 -10.55 -29.70 10.39
CA ASN A 100 -9.21 -30.20 10.73
C ASN A 100 -8.25 -29.04 11.01
N GLY A 101 -8.27 -28.00 10.15
CA GLY A 101 -7.49 -26.81 10.36
C GLY A 101 -7.87 -26.07 11.65
N VAL A 102 -9.15 -25.84 11.90
CA VAL A 102 -9.63 -25.17 13.12
C VAL A 102 -9.25 -25.92 14.38
N LYS A 103 -9.33 -27.24 14.37
CA LYS A 103 -8.89 -28.09 15.51
C LYS A 103 -7.41 -27.98 15.81
N ALA A 104 -6.59 -27.77 14.78
CA ALA A 104 -5.14 -27.61 14.91
C ALA A 104 -4.71 -26.23 15.45
N THR A 105 -5.61 -25.23 15.45
CA THR A 105 -5.27 -23.88 15.95
C THR A 105 -5.18 -23.84 17.47
N GLY A 106 -4.27 -22.98 17.99
CA GLY A 106 -4.17 -22.63 19.42
C GLY A 106 -4.80 -21.27 19.75
N GLY A 107 -5.29 -20.51 18.75
CA GLY A 107 -5.87 -19.19 18.95
C GLY A 107 -7.32 -19.20 19.43
N ASP A 108 -7.77 -18.07 19.95
CA ASP A 108 -9.13 -17.85 20.45
C ASP A 108 -10.08 -17.46 19.29
N ILE A 109 -9.54 -16.76 18.28
CA ILE A 109 -10.21 -16.37 17.04
C ILE A 109 -9.57 -17.11 15.87
N VAL A 110 -10.39 -17.55 14.92
CA VAL A 110 -9.94 -18.17 13.68
C VAL A 110 -10.42 -17.35 12.47
N LEU A 111 -9.51 -17.02 11.56
CA LEU A 111 -9.83 -16.52 10.23
C LEU A 111 -9.66 -17.67 9.24
N ILE A 112 -10.71 -18.02 8.52
CA ILE A 112 -10.72 -19.08 7.51
C ILE A 112 -10.63 -18.43 6.14
N HIS A 113 -9.61 -18.82 5.35
CA HIS A 113 -9.40 -18.22 4.04
C HIS A 113 -9.08 -19.25 2.96
N ASP A 114 -9.67 -19.08 1.78
CA ASP A 114 -9.36 -19.90 0.61
C ASP A 114 -7.96 -19.58 0.08
N GLY A 115 -7.06 -20.55 -0.01
CA GLY A 115 -5.72 -20.39 -0.60
C GLY A 115 -5.74 -19.89 -2.05
N ALA A 116 -6.89 -20.03 -2.73
CA ALA A 116 -7.12 -19.58 -4.09
C ALA A 116 -7.51 -18.09 -4.23
N ARG A 117 -7.40 -17.27 -3.19
CA ARG A 117 -7.71 -15.83 -3.24
C ARG A 117 -6.46 -14.96 -2.96
N PRO A 118 -5.50 -14.89 -3.91
CA PRO A 118 -4.21 -14.22 -3.70
C PRO A 118 -4.31 -12.69 -3.70
N PHE A 119 -5.48 -12.13 -3.98
CA PHE A 119 -5.70 -10.68 -4.07
C PHE A 119 -6.32 -10.08 -2.80
N VAL A 120 -6.47 -10.87 -1.73
CA VAL A 120 -6.95 -10.34 -0.45
C VAL A 120 -6.05 -9.19 0.03
N THR A 121 -6.66 -8.10 0.48
CA THR A 121 -5.94 -6.91 0.96
C THR A 121 -5.89 -6.86 2.49
N GLU A 122 -4.91 -6.17 3.03
CA GLU A 122 -4.80 -5.93 4.47
C GLU A 122 -6.08 -5.28 5.04
N LYS A 123 -6.72 -4.39 4.28
CA LYS A 123 -7.99 -3.75 4.65
C LYS A 123 -9.10 -4.77 4.85
N VAL A 124 -9.23 -5.76 3.96
CA VAL A 124 -10.24 -6.84 4.07
C VAL A 124 -9.95 -7.71 5.30
N ILE A 125 -8.67 -8.07 5.52
CA ILE A 125 -8.26 -8.89 6.68
C ILE A 125 -8.59 -8.18 7.99
N LYS A 126 -8.22 -6.91 8.12
CA LYS A 126 -8.47 -6.11 9.33
C LYS A 126 -9.95 -5.86 9.56
N SER A 127 -10.72 -5.54 8.51
CA SER A 127 -12.18 -5.36 8.62
C SER A 127 -12.89 -6.64 9.08
N CYS A 128 -12.45 -7.81 8.59
CA CYS A 128 -12.98 -9.09 9.06
C CYS A 128 -12.70 -9.29 10.55
N LEU A 129 -11.47 -9.06 10.99
CA LEU A 129 -11.08 -9.23 12.39
C LEU A 129 -11.78 -8.23 13.33
N GLU A 130 -11.92 -6.98 12.93
CA GLU A 130 -12.67 -5.95 13.67
C GLU A 130 -14.14 -6.37 13.87
N SER A 131 -14.76 -6.92 12.81
CA SER A 131 -16.13 -7.44 12.90
C SER A 131 -16.23 -8.61 13.88
N VAL A 132 -15.23 -9.51 13.93
CA VAL A 132 -15.19 -10.61 14.92
C VAL A 132 -15.14 -10.08 16.35
N TYR A 133 -14.29 -9.06 16.61
CA TYR A 133 -14.22 -8.45 17.94
C TYR A 133 -15.53 -7.80 18.38
N LEU A 134 -16.25 -7.16 17.45
CA LEU A 134 -17.48 -6.43 17.75
C LEU A 134 -18.72 -7.33 17.81
N HIS A 135 -18.77 -8.35 16.95
CA HIS A 135 -19.99 -9.12 16.67
C HIS A 135 -19.81 -10.66 16.78
N ARG A 136 -18.65 -11.11 17.23
CA ARG A 136 -18.23 -12.53 17.31
C ARG A 136 -18.09 -13.22 15.95
N SER A 137 -18.40 -12.55 14.85
CA SER A 137 -18.23 -13.05 13.48
C SER A 137 -17.90 -11.92 12.52
N GLY A 138 -17.21 -12.23 11.43
CA GLY A 138 -16.88 -11.29 10.37
C GLY A 138 -16.77 -12.01 9.03
N ILE A 139 -17.67 -11.70 8.10
CA ILE A 139 -17.75 -12.37 6.80
C ILE A 139 -17.41 -11.36 5.71
N ALA A 140 -16.25 -11.49 5.10
CA ALA A 140 -15.89 -10.64 3.98
C ALA A 140 -16.89 -10.83 2.83
N ALA A 141 -17.55 -9.76 2.40
CA ALA A 141 -18.51 -9.82 1.31
C ALA A 141 -18.56 -8.50 0.53
N VAL A 142 -19.00 -8.56 -0.71
CA VAL A 142 -19.26 -7.40 -1.57
C VAL A 142 -20.71 -7.42 -2.05
N ARG A 143 -21.34 -6.27 -2.21
CA ARG A 143 -22.67 -6.21 -2.82
C ARG A 143 -22.60 -6.72 -4.26
N SER A 144 -23.54 -7.60 -4.62
CA SER A 144 -23.67 -8.04 -6.01
C SER A 144 -24.05 -6.89 -6.93
N VAL A 145 -23.42 -6.81 -8.07
CA VAL A 145 -23.79 -5.85 -9.12
C VAL A 145 -24.83 -6.43 -10.07
N ASN A 146 -25.06 -7.74 -10.00
CA ASN A 146 -25.99 -8.48 -10.84
C ASN A 146 -27.30 -8.76 -10.11
N THR A 147 -28.41 -8.81 -10.86
CA THR A 147 -29.65 -9.38 -10.36
C THR A 147 -29.51 -10.88 -10.23
N VAL A 148 -29.90 -11.43 -9.07
CA VAL A 148 -29.83 -12.86 -8.78
C VAL A 148 -31.23 -13.44 -8.73
N SER A 149 -31.42 -14.58 -9.39
CA SER A 149 -32.68 -15.31 -9.39
C SER A 149 -32.48 -16.75 -8.96
N VAL A 150 -33.44 -17.30 -8.26
CA VAL A 150 -33.54 -18.74 -7.98
C VAL A 150 -34.34 -19.38 -9.10
N ALA A 151 -33.80 -20.45 -9.67
CA ALA A 151 -34.48 -21.21 -10.72
C ALA A 151 -34.78 -22.63 -10.28
N ASP A 152 -35.86 -23.21 -10.78
CA ASP A 152 -36.16 -24.62 -10.76
C ASP A 152 -36.09 -25.13 -12.21
N GLY A 153 -35.05 -25.93 -12.49
CA GLY A 153 -34.66 -26.23 -13.86
C GLY A 153 -34.35 -24.98 -14.68
N GLU A 154 -35.09 -24.77 -15.77
CA GLU A 154 -34.97 -23.61 -16.66
C GLU A 154 -35.92 -22.45 -16.29
N THR A 155 -36.74 -22.62 -15.24
CA THR A 155 -37.78 -21.63 -14.85
C THR A 155 -37.33 -20.83 -13.65
N ILE A 156 -37.39 -19.49 -13.77
CA ILE A 156 -37.14 -18.58 -12.64
C ILE A 156 -38.33 -18.62 -11.70
N VAL A 157 -38.09 -19.06 -10.44
CA VAL A 157 -39.12 -19.14 -9.40
C VAL A 157 -39.08 -18.00 -8.39
N LYS A 158 -37.93 -17.32 -8.29
CA LYS A 158 -37.76 -16.15 -7.40
C LYS A 158 -36.65 -15.24 -7.89
N THR A 159 -36.87 -13.93 -7.83
CA THR A 159 -35.84 -12.93 -8.05
C THR A 159 -35.55 -12.21 -6.72
N VAL A 160 -34.26 -12.00 -6.41
CA VAL A 160 -33.81 -11.30 -5.20
C VAL A 160 -33.32 -9.92 -5.64
N GLY A 161 -33.76 -8.88 -4.93
CA GLY A 161 -33.32 -7.50 -5.21
C GLY A 161 -31.80 -7.39 -5.01
N LYS A 162 -31.13 -6.73 -5.94
CA LYS A 162 -29.66 -6.58 -5.91
C LYS A 162 -29.13 -5.89 -4.65
N ASP A 163 -29.95 -5.06 -4.01
CA ASP A 163 -29.57 -4.30 -2.82
C ASP A 163 -29.44 -5.18 -1.57
N ASP A 164 -30.07 -6.35 -1.57
CA ASP A 164 -30.07 -7.32 -0.47
C ASP A 164 -29.16 -8.52 -0.75
N VAL A 165 -28.44 -8.52 -1.90
CA VAL A 165 -27.60 -9.64 -2.31
C VAL A 165 -26.13 -9.31 -2.14
N TYR A 166 -25.42 -10.21 -1.45
CA TYR A 166 -23.97 -10.14 -1.27
C TYR A 166 -23.28 -11.37 -1.81
N GLU A 167 -22.15 -11.14 -2.47
CA GLU A 167 -21.22 -12.19 -2.88
C GLU A 167 -20.27 -12.46 -1.73
N ILE A 168 -20.42 -13.64 -1.11
CA ILE A 168 -19.63 -14.04 0.04
C ILE A 168 -18.20 -14.36 -0.40
N GLN A 169 -17.25 -13.80 0.33
CA GLN A 169 -15.83 -14.00 0.12
C GLN A 169 -15.20 -14.66 1.36
N THR A 170 -13.90 -14.74 1.38
CA THR A 170 -13.08 -15.01 2.55
C THR A 170 -12.01 -13.90 2.69
N PRO A 171 -11.52 -13.60 3.92
CA PRO A 171 -11.64 -14.39 5.14
C PRO A 171 -13.05 -14.38 5.73
N GLN A 172 -13.38 -15.48 6.42
CA GLN A 172 -14.52 -15.58 7.32
C GLN A 172 -13.97 -15.82 8.72
N GLY A 173 -14.29 -14.93 9.64
CA GLY A 173 -13.73 -14.90 10.98
C GLY A 173 -14.76 -15.25 12.05
N PHE A 174 -14.34 -16.01 13.06
CA PHE A 174 -15.19 -16.47 14.16
C PHE A 174 -14.37 -16.65 15.44
N TYR A 175 -15.04 -16.65 16.60
CA TYR A 175 -14.48 -17.28 17.78
C TYR A 175 -14.39 -18.79 17.56
N LYS A 176 -13.25 -19.38 17.94
CA LYS A 176 -12.98 -20.80 17.71
C LYS A 176 -14.04 -21.70 18.35
N GLU A 177 -14.49 -21.40 19.56
CA GLU A 177 -15.52 -22.16 20.27
C GLU A 177 -16.83 -22.22 19.50
N ASP A 178 -17.27 -21.08 18.92
CA ASP A 178 -18.54 -20.99 18.20
C ASP A 178 -18.52 -21.85 16.92
N ILE A 179 -17.45 -21.73 16.12
CA ILE A 179 -17.37 -22.47 14.87
C ILE A 179 -17.18 -23.98 15.09
N ILE A 180 -16.45 -24.40 16.12
CA ILE A 180 -16.34 -25.83 16.50
C ILE A 180 -17.72 -26.37 16.93
N LYS A 181 -18.47 -25.60 17.73
CA LYS A 181 -19.83 -25.97 18.12
C LYS A 181 -20.73 -26.13 16.90
N ALA A 182 -20.68 -25.19 15.95
CA ALA A 182 -21.46 -25.26 14.71
C ALA A 182 -21.16 -26.52 13.90
N PHE A 183 -19.87 -26.84 13.70
CA PHE A 183 -19.47 -28.05 13.01
C PHE A 183 -19.94 -29.34 13.74
N SER A 184 -19.92 -29.33 15.05
CA SER A 184 -20.37 -30.51 15.86
C SER A 184 -21.89 -30.75 15.69
N LEU A 185 -22.68 -29.70 15.69
CA LEU A 185 -24.12 -29.76 15.48
C LEU A 185 -24.47 -30.18 14.05
N ALA A 186 -23.80 -29.60 13.04
CA ALA A 186 -23.98 -30.00 11.65
C ALA A 186 -23.68 -31.49 11.40
N LYS A 187 -22.64 -31.99 12.05
CA LYS A 187 -22.31 -33.43 11.98
C LYS A 187 -23.37 -34.30 12.59
N ALA A 188 -23.96 -33.89 13.70
CA ALA A 188 -25.06 -34.61 14.35
C ALA A 188 -26.31 -34.67 13.47
N ASP A 189 -26.58 -33.56 12.74
CA ASP A 189 -27.72 -33.45 11.82
C ASP A 189 -27.47 -34.08 10.44
N GLY A 190 -26.24 -34.54 10.16
CA GLY A 190 -25.86 -35.08 8.84
C GLY A 190 -25.85 -34.01 7.72
N LEU A 191 -25.74 -32.73 8.06
CA LEU A 191 -25.77 -31.64 7.12
C LEU A 191 -24.38 -31.17 6.73
N SER A 192 -24.25 -30.72 5.49
CA SER A 192 -23.03 -30.08 4.96
C SER A 192 -23.35 -28.66 4.44
N PHE A 193 -22.36 -27.77 4.49
CA PHE A 193 -22.50 -26.37 4.09
C PHE A 193 -21.43 -25.99 3.06
N SER A 194 -21.77 -25.08 2.18
CA SER A 194 -20.87 -24.58 1.14
C SER A 194 -19.74 -23.72 1.71
N ASP A 195 -20.03 -23.03 2.82
CA ASP A 195 -19.10 -22.16 3.55
C ASP A 195 -19.46 -22.09 5.04
N GLU A 196 -18.62 -21.38 5.81
CA GLU A 196 -18.77 -21.28 7.26
C GLU A 196 -19.85 -20.25 7.66
N SER A 197 -20.18 -19.29 6.79
CA SER A 197 -21.24 -18.29 7.09
C SER A 197 -22.61 -18.96 7.19
N GLY A 198 -22.93 -19.84 6.24
CA GLY A 198 -24.17 -20.62 6.25
C GLY A 198 -24.25 -21.59 7.44
N LEU A 199 -23.12 -22.22 7.79
CA LEU A 199 -23.00 -23.08 8.95
C LEU A 199 -23.25 -22.30 10.26
N TYR A 200 -22.62 -21.12 10.40
CA TYR A 200 -22.78 -20.26 11.57
C TYR A 200 -24.23 -19.75 11.71
N LEU A 201 -24.82 -19.31 10.60
CA LEU A 201 -26.21 -18.85 10.54
C LEU A 201 -27.18 -19.91 11.06
N LYS A 202 -26.97 -21.18 10.69
CA LYS A 202 -27.87 -22.27 11.07
C LYS A 202 -27.81 -22.62 12.55
N TYR A 203 -26.61 -22.58 13.18
CA TYR A 203 -26.40 -23.20 14.49
C TYR A 203 -26.01 -22.25 15.62
N ILE A 204 -25.51 -21.07 15.28
CA ILE A 204 -25.01 -20.11 16.29
C ILE A 204 -25.84 -18.84 16.31
N GLY A 205 -26.05 -18.22 15.14
CA GLY A 205 -26.78 -16.96 15.01
C GLY A 205 -26.44 -16.25 13.70
N GLU A 206 -26.90 -15.03 13.55
CA GLU A 206 -26.72 -14.23 12.35
C GLU A 206 -25.25 -13.75 12.24
N PRO A 207 -24.48 -14.17 11.22
CA PRO A 207 -23.13 -13.70 11.04
C PRO A 207 -23.08 -12.29 10.46
N PHE A 208 -22.16 -11.46 10.95
CA PHE A 208 -22.00 -10.09 10.48
C PHE A 208 -21.15 -9.98 9.22
N ILE A 209 -21.60 -9.16 8.26
CA ILE A 209 -20.85 -8.83 7.05
C ILE A 209 -19.75 -7.84 7.38
N SER A 210 -18.53 -8.13 6.92
CA SER A 210 -17.41 -7.19 6.89
C SER A 210 -17.07 -6.77 5.47
N ASN A 211 -16.28 -5.70 5.32
CA ASN A 211 -15.93 -5.17 4.01
C ASN A 211 -15.09 -6.17 3.21
N GLY A 212 -15.62 -6.61 2.08
CA GLY A 212 -14.88 -7.35 1.05
C GLY A 212 -14.19 -6.41 0.03
N ASP A 213 -13.64 -7.00 -1.03
CA ASP A 213 -13.05 -6.28 -2.15
C ASP A 213 -13.42 -6.99 -3.46
N LYS A 214 -13.87 -6.24 -4.47
CA LYS A 214 -14.22 -6.81 -5.79
C LYS A 214 -13.03 -7.53 -6.45
N ASN A 215 -11.80 -7.11 -6.13
CA ASN A 215 -10.60 -7.74 -6.62
C ASN A 215 -10.20 -9.00 -5.83
N ASN A 216 -10.83 -9.29 -4.69
CA ASN A 216 -10.58 -10.50 -3.90
C ASN A 216 -11.25 -11.73 -4.53
N VAL A 217 -10.95 -11.95 -5.80
CA VAL A 217 -11.52 -13.02 -6.61
C VAL A 217 -10.92 -14.39 -6.22
N LYS A 218 -11.73 -15.43 -6.33
CA LYS A 218 -11.30 -16.81 -6.17
C LYS A 218 -10.87 -17.40 -7.51
N LEU A 219 -9.63 -17.84 -7.62
CA LEU A 219 -9.12 -18.50 -8.84
C LEU A 219 -9.69 -19.91 -8.94
N THR A 220 -10.68 -20.10 -9.83
CA THR A 220 -11.44 -21.36 -9.96
C THR A 220 -11.22 -22.08 -11.27
N VAL A 221 -11.17 -21.33 -12.36
CA VAL A 221 -11.01 -21.86 -13.73
C VAL A 221 -9.71 -21.33 -14.34
N LYS A 222 -9.25 -21.96 -15.44
CA LYS A 222 -7.97 -21.63 -16.10
C LYS A 222 -7.86 -20.16 -16.50
N ASP A 223 -8.96 -19.58 -16.94
CA ASP A 223 -9.01 -18.15 -17.33
C ASP A 223 -8.74 -17.21 -16.16
N ASP A 224 -9.15 -17.57 -14.93
CA ASP A 224 -8.84 -16.78 -13.74
C ASP A 224 -7.32 -16.70 -13.51
N PHE A 225 -6.62 -17.82 -13.74
CA PHE A 225 -5.16 -17.89 -13.58
C PHE A 225 -4.44 -17.07 -14.66
N ILE A 226 -4.95 -17.07 -15.91
CA ILE A 226 -4.40 -16.25 -16.99
C ILE A 226 -4.55 -14.77 -16.66
N LYS A 227 -5.75 -14.34 -16.23
CA LYS A 227 -6.02 -12.96 -15.82
C LYS A 227 -5.16 -12.56 -14.60
N ALA A 228 -5.12 -13.43 -13.59
CA ALA A 228 -4.30 -13.21 -12.41
C ALA A 228 -2.81 -13.06 -12.76
N LYS A 229 -2.28 -13.94 -13.61
CA LYS A 229 -0.87 -13.88 -14.05
C LYS A 229 -0.56 -12.56 -14.74
N ARG A 230 -1.42 -12.08 -15.63
CA ARG A 230 -1.28 -10.76 -16.27
C ARG A 230 -1.27 -9.64 -15.23
N GLN A 231 -2.22 -9.63 -14.30
CA GLN A 231 -2.30 -8.61 -13.25
C GLN A 231 -1.08 -8.61 -12.33
N PHE A 232 -0.48 -9.77 -12.04
CA PHE A 232 0.78 -9.86 -11.30
C PHE A 232 1.97 -9.41 -12.14
N SER A 233 1.99 -9.69 -13.47
CA SER A 233 3.03 -9.22 -14.39
C SER A 233 2.97 -7.71 -14.58
N GLU A 234 1.79 -7.15 -14.84
CA GLU A 234 1.58 -5.70 -14.98
C GLU A 234 1.95 -4.94 -13.70
N LYS A 235 1.58 -5.46 -12.52
CA LYS A 235 2.05 -4.89 -11.25
C LYS A 235 3.56 -5.04 -11.05
N ALA A 236 4.18 -6.09 -11.58
CA ALA A 236 5.63 -6.23 -11.57
C ALA A 236 6.28 -5.26 -12.55
N GLU A 237 5.70 -5.07 -13.75
CA GLU A 237 6.15 -4.07 -14.74
C GLU A 237 5.90 -2.64 -14.27
N GLU A 238 4.76 -2.34 -13.64
CA GLU A 238 4.53 -1.07 -12.95
C GLU A 238 5.50 -0.88 -11.78
N THR A 239 5.87 -1.93 -11.08
CA THR A 239 6.88 -1.88 -10.02
C THR A 239 8.27 -1.74 -10.63
N VAL A 240 8.56 -2.41 -11.75
CA VAL A 240 9.85 -2.31 -12.47
C VAL A 240 9.94 -0.99 -13.25
N SER A 241 8.86 -0.47 -13.83
CA SER A 241 8.85 0.86 -14.46
C SER A 241 8.91 2.01 -13.46
N ARG A 242 8.61 1.73 -12.18
CA ARG A 242 8.82 2.66 -11.06
C ARG A 242 10.17 2.49 -10.37
N THR A 243 10.91 1.44 -10.68
CA THR A 243 12.33 1.34 -10.29
C THR A 243 13.17 2.00 -11.36
N SER A 244 13.52 3.26 -11.14
CA SER A 244 14.63 3.89 -11.84
C SER A 244 15.87 2.97 -11.74
N PRO A 245 16.68 2.85 -12.80
CA PRO A 245 17.88 2.01 -12.79
C PRO A 245 18.95 2.45 -11.78
N PHE A 246 18.67 3.44 -10.97
CA PHE A 246 19.55 4.02 -9.95
C PHE A 246 19.12 3.79 -8.49
N LEU A 247 18.16 2.90 -8.21
CA LEU A 247 18.05 2.40 -6.85
C LEU A 247 19.06 1.26 -6.69
N PRO A 248 19.95 1.29 -5.69
CA PRO A 248 20.81 0.15 -5.39
C PRO A 248 19.89 -1.08 -5.21
N GLU A 249 20.28 -2.23 -5.79
CA GLU A 249 19.58 -3.49 -5.57
C GLU A 249 19.37 -3.66 -4.07
N ILE A 250 18.14 -3.48 -3.62
CA ILE A 250 17.77 -3.82 -2.24
C ILE A 250 17.84 -5.34 -2.19
N ASN A 251 18.92 -5.84 -1.65
CA ASN A 251 19.13 -7.25 -1.40
C ASN A 251 18.07 -7.70 -0.39
N LEU A 252 16.97 -8.30 -0.87
CA LEU A 252 15.83 -8.74 -0.08
C LEU A 252 16.16 -9.84 0.95
N ASN A 253 17.42 -10.20 1.09
CA ASN A 253 17.93 -11.06 2.14
C ASN A 253 18.44 -10.31 3.38
N GLY A 254 18.44 -8.99 3.35
CA GLY A 254 18.74 -8.13 4.49
C GLY A 254 17.50 -7.29 4.84
N THR A 255 17.01 -7.41 6.02
CA THR A 255 15.94 -6.63 6.65
C THR A 255 16.26 -5.12 6.63
N SER A 256 16.04 -4.46 5.49
CA SER A 256 15.94 -3.00 5.44
C SER A 256 14.45 -2.64 5.41
N THR A 257 13.80 -2.76 6.56
CA THR A 257 12.58 -2.03 6.83
C THR A 257 12.96 -0.55 6.82
N VAL A 258 12.47 0.22 5.82
CA VAL A 258 12.48 1.67 5.93
C VAL A 258 11.71 2.00 7.22
N ASN A 259 12.46 2.36 8.24
CA ASN A 259 11.85 2.75 9.50
C ASN A 259 11.24 4.13 9.26
N TYR A 260 9.92 4.28 9.37
CA TYR A 260 9.24 5.58 9.21
C TYR A 260 9.82 6.66 10.14
N LYS A 261 10.53 6.28 11.19
CA LYS A 261 11.26 7.19 12.08
C LYS A 261 12.47 7.85 11.42
N ASP A 262 12.94 7.31 10.31
CA ASP A 262 14.10 7.80 9.56
C ASP A 262 13.72 8.79 8.44
N LEU A 263 12.42 8.93 8.14
CA LEU A 263 11.89 9.89 7.18
C LEU A 263 11.60 11.23 7.86
N ARG A 264 12.03 12.32 7.24
CA ARG A 264 11.70 13.69 7.64
C ARG A 264 11.16 14.48 6.48
N THR A 265 10.25 15.40 6.74
CA THR A 265 9.67 16.29 5.75
C THR A 265 9.91 17.73 6.15
N GLY A 266 10.12 18.58 5.17
CA GLY A 266 10.23 20.02 5.37
C GLY A 266 9.55 20.77 4.25
N THR A 267 9.28 22.04 4.48
CA THR A 267 8.69 22.97 3.52
C THR A 267 9.52 24.24 3.42
N GLY A 268 9.54 24.82 2.24
CA GLY A 268 10.17 26.11 1.96
C GLY A 268 9.26 26.97 1.10
N PHE A 269 9.33 28.25 1.31
CA PHE A 269 8.60 29.26 0.55
C PHE A 269 9.51 30.46 0.31
N ASP A 270 9.61 30.90 -0.94
CA ASP A 270 10.36 32.07 -1.28
C ASP A 270 9.64 32.93 -2.35
N CYS A 271 9.92 34.20 -2.36
CA CYS A 271 9.23 35.19 -3.20
C CYS A 271 10.17 36.31 -3.63
N HIS A 272 10.36 36.48 -4.92
CA HIS A 272 11.24 37.51 -5.47
C HIS A 272 10.50 38.49 -6.37
N LYS A 273 10.88 39.79 -6.26
CA LYS A 273 10.33 40.86 -7.07
C LYS A 273 10.82 40.78 -8.52
N LEU A 274 9.94 41.01 -9.49
CA LEU A 274 10.28 41.13 -10.90
C LEU A 274 10.71 42.56 -11.23
N VAL A 275 11.91 42.71 -11.80
CA VAL A 275 12.48 44.01 -12.18
C VAL A 275 13.10 43.98 -13.59
N PRO A 276 13.10 45.08 -14.36
CA PRO A 276 13.79 45.13 -15.64
C PRO A 276 15.31 45.00 -15.49
N GLY A 277 15.99 44.51 -16.53
CA GLY A 277 17.45 44.49 -16.61
C GLY A 277 18.16 43.40 -15.82
N ARG A 278 17.42 42.50 -15.16
CA ARG A 278 17.94 41.28 -14.50
C ARG A 278 17.64 40.06 -15.35
N LYS A 279 18.43 38.99 -15.18
CA LYS A 279 18.12 37.68 -15.76
C LYS A 279 16.98 37.02 -14.99
N PHE A 280 16.15 36.28 -15.70
CA PHE A 280 15.14 35.41 -15.09
C PHE A 280 15.75 34.01 -14.97
N VAL A 281 16.10 33.57 -13.75
CA VAL A 281 16.73 32.28 -13.47
C VAL A 281 15.82 31.43 -12.62
N LEU A 282 15.58 30.16 -13.00
CA LEU A 282 14.89 29.16 -12.21
C LEU A 282 15.60 27.81 -12.34
N GLY A 283 15.95 27.21 -11.19
CA GLY A 283 16.65 25.94 -11.14
C GLY A 283 17.98 25.97 -11.90
N GLY A 284 18.70 27.09 -11.87
CA GLY A 284 19.94 27.33 -12.61
C GLY A 284 19.76 27.57 -14.11
N VAL A 285 18.53 27.55 -14.63
CA VAL A 285 18.23 27.74 -16.05
C VAL A 285 17.82 29.20 -16.31
N THR A 286 18.54 29.88 -17.19
CA THR A 286 18.18 31.27 -17.64
C THR A 286 17.04 31.16 -18.65
N ILE A 287 15.93 31.84 -18.35
CA ILE A 287 14.73 31.88 -19.18
C ILE A 287 14.62 33.25 -19.83
N PRO A 288 14.50 33.35 -21.16
CA PRO A 288 14.34 34.65 -21.86
C PRO A 288 13.07 35.36 -21.39
N HIS A 289 13.25 36.55 -20.81
CA HIS A 289 12.16 37.43 -20.39
C HIS A 289 12.68 38.89 -20.24
N GLU A 290 11.80 39.86 -20.41
CA GLU A 290 12.13 41.31 -20.30
C GLU A 290 12.44 41.77 -18.86
N LYS A 291 11.93 41.03 -17.87
CA LYS A 291 12.17 41.25 -16.44
C LYS A 291 12.86 39.98 -15.86
N GLY A 292 13.65 40.20 -14.83
CA GLY A 292 14.23 39.11 -14.05
C GLY A 292 14.01 39.31 -12.57
N LEU A 293 14.45 38.33 -11.77
CA LEU A 293 14.24 38.32 -10.35
C LEU A 293 15.26 39.18 -9.60
N LEU A 294 14.83 39.91 -8.59
CA LEU A 294 15.65 40.75 -7.74
C LEU A 294 16.06 39.99 -6.48
N GLY A 295 17.34 39.82 -6.24
CA GLY A 295 17.93 39.21 -5.05
C GLY A 295 19.42 39.46 -4.98
N HIS A 296 20.08 39.02 -3.88
CA HIS A 296 21.50 39.23 -3.63
C HIS A 296 22.36 38.24 -4.48
N SER A 297 21.96 36.97 -4.56
CA SER A 297 22.56 35.95 -5.42
C SER A 297 22.12 36.14 -6.89
N ASP A 298 22.01 35.04 -7.65
CA ASP A 298 21.37 35.00 -8.97
C ASP A 298 19.84 35.12 -8.90
N ALA A 299 19.29 35.23 -7.69
CA ALA A 299 17.86 35.36 -7.37
C ALA A 299 16.98 34.19 -7.87
N ASP A 300 17.50 32.99 -7.92
CA ASP A 300 16.76 31.78 -8.28
C ASP A 300 15.81 31.36 -7.15
N VAL A 301 14.61 31.93 -7.17
CA VAL A 301 13.56 31.70 -6.18
C VAL A 301 13.14 30.23 -6.04
N LEU A 302 13.27 29.42 -7.10
CA LEU A 302 12.96 28.00 -7.06
C LEU A 302 13.99 27.23 -6.24
N THR A 303 15.27 27.48 -6.52
CA THR A 303 16.37 26.83 -5.80
C THR A 303 16.39 27.25 -4.32
N HIS A 304 16.08 28.50 -4.02
CA HIS A 304 15.97 29.01 -2.63
C HIS A 304 14.86 28.29 -1.86
N ALA A 305 13.65 28.18 -2.41
CA ALA A 305 12.55 27.48 -1.76
C ALA A 305 12.87 25.98 -1.53
N ILE A 306 13.60 25.34 -2.46
CA ILE A 306 14.05 23.95 -2.31
C ILE A 306 15.09 23.84 -1.19
N MET A 307 16.06 24.74 -1.11
CA MET A 307 17.06 24.74 -0.03
C MET A 307 16.40 24.87 1.35
N ASP A 308 15.46 25.79 1.50
CA ASP A 308 14.71 25.96 2.75
C ASP A 308 13.89 24.73 3.10
N ALA A 309 13.27 24.07 2.13
CA ALA A 309 12.56 22.81 2.35
C ALA A 309 13.49 21.71 2.86
N LEU A 310 14.69 21.60 2.30
CA LEU A 310 15.70 20.61 2.69
C LEU A 310 16.26 20.89 4.10
N LEU A 311 16.64 22.12 4.37
CA LEU A 311 17.12 22.55 5.69
C LEU A 311 16.05 22.35 6.77
N SER A 312 14.80 22.74 6.48
CA SER A 312 13.64 22.53 7.35
C SER A 312 13.44 21.05 7.68
N ALA A 313 13.53 20.16 6.67
CA ALA A 313 13.44 18.72 6.87
C ALA A 313 14.53 18.18 7.81
N ALA A 314 15.74 18.72 7.72
CA ALA A 314 16.86 18.35 8.58
C ALA A 314 16.77 18.93 10.00
N GLY A 315 15.83 19.85 10.27
CA GLY A 315 15.74 20.60 11.51
C GLY A 315 16.82 21.68 11.66
N LEU A 316 17.37 22.13 10.53
CA LEU A 316 18.36 23.19 10.42
C LEU A 316 17.67 24.55 10.25
N ARG A 317 18.45 25.63 10.31
CA ARG A 317 17.96 27.01 10.08
C ARG A 317 17.82 27.27 8.58
N ASP A 318 17.17 28.39 8.24
CA ASP A 318 16.91 28.85 6.88
C ASP A 318 18.18 29.30 6.12
N ILE A 319 18.04 29.48 4.79
CA ILE A 319 19.15 29.90 3.94
C ILE A 319 19.70 31.27 4.32
N GLY A 320 18.88 32.19 4.84
CA GLY A 320 19.34 33.52 5.28
C GLY A 320 20.31 33.46 6.48
N TYR A 321 20.24 32.41 7.29
CA TYR A 321 21.21 32.18 8.35
C TYR A 321 22.55 31.65 7.82
N TYR A 322 22.55 30.74 6.85
CA TYR A 322 23.78 30.14 6.32
C TYR A 322 24.43 30.96 5.22
N PHE A 323 23.64 31.72 4.47
CA PHE A 323 24.06 32.53 3.32
C PHE A 323 23.49 33.94 3.43
N PRO A 324 23.90 34.73 4.43
CA PRO A 324 23.31 36.06 4.68
C PRO A 324 23.60 37.03 3.56
N ASP A 325 22.61 37.83 3.19
CA ASP A 325 22.71 38.89 2.18
C ASP A 325 23.72 39.98 2.56
N SER A 326 24.16 40.06 3.81
CA SER A 326 25.19 40.98 4.27
C SER A 326 26.62 40.52 3.96
N ASP A 327 26.82 39.36 3.43
CA ASP A 327 28.15 38.78 3.10
C ASP A 327 28.38 38.85 1.58
N ASP A 328 29.26 39.76 1.17
CA ASP A 328 29.58 40.04 -0.24
C ASP A 328 30.08 38.82 -1.02
N LYS A 329 30.55 37.75 -0.33
CA LYS A 329 30.97 36.50 -1.00
C LYS A 329 29.84 35.82 -1.75
N TYR A 330 28.57 36.11 -1.38
CA TYR A 330 27.39 35.55 -2.03
C TYR A 330 26.77 36.44 -3.09
N LEU A 331 27.35 37.62 -3.31
CA LEU A 331 26.82 38.56 -4.30
C LEU A 331 26.92 38.00 -5.72
N GLY A 332 25.79 37.76 -6.36
CA GLY A 332 25.69 37.23 -7.72
C GLY A 332 26.09 35.76 -7.86
N ILE A 333 26.30 35.04 -6.78
CA ILE A 333 26.60 33.61 -6.81
C ILE A 333 25.44 32.81 -7.39
N SER A 334 25.72 31.70 -8.06
CA SER A 334 24.70 30.78 -8.52
C SER A 334 24.05 30.08 -7.32
N SER A 335 22.73 30.08 -7.23
CA SER A 335 21.97 29.40 -6.17
C SER A 335 22.13 27.87 -6.25
N VAL A 336 22.48 27.30 -7.42
CA VAL A 336 22.83 25.89 -7.57
C VAL A 336 24.07 25.54 -6.75
N LEU A 337 25.09 26.40 -6.72
CA LEU A 337 26.28 26.20 -5.87
C LEU A 337 25.96 26.29 -4.38
N LEU A 338 24.98 27.12 -4.00
CA LEU A 338 24.49 27.15 -2.62
C LEU A 338 23.71 25.88 -2.26
N LEU A 339 22.94 25.35 -3.22
CA LEU A 339 22.25 24.05 -3.05
C LEU A 339 23.23 22.91 -2.81
N GLU A 340 24.37 22.86 -3.54
CA GLU A 340 25.42 21.87 -3.29
C GLU A 340 25.97 21.95 -1.84
N GLN A 341 26.13 23.17 -1.30
CA GLN A 341 26.55 23.36 0.08
C GLN A 341 25.48 22.86 1.08
N VAL A 342 24.18 23.12 0.77
CA VAL A 342 23.08 22.58 1.59
C VAL A 342 23.07 21.06 1.59
N LEU A 343 23.32 20.42 0.44
CA LEU A 343 23.43 18.97 0.33
C LEU A 343 24.59 18.43 1.19
N GLY A 344 25.74 19.11 1.18
CA GLY A 344 26.85 18.79 2.10
C GLY A 344 26.45 18.87 3.58
N MET A 345 25.70 19.89 3.98
CA MET A 345 25.17 20.02 5.34
C MET A 345 24.21 18.88 5.69
N LEU A 346 23.36 18.46 4.76
CA LEU A 346 22.48 17.28 4.96
C LEU A 346 23.29 16.02 5.18
N GLU A 347 24.32 15.81 4.37
CA GLU A 347 25.19 14.64 4.47
C GLU A 347 25.96 14.58 5.81
N GLU A 348 26.52 15.71 6.24
CA GLU A 348 27.18 15.86 7.55
C GLU A 348 26.23 15.54 8.72
N ASN A 349 24.91 15.80 8.56
CA ASN A 349 23.88 15.48 9.54
C ASN A 349 23.28 14.06 9.33
N GLY A 350 23.85 13.26 8.41
CA GLY A 350 23.46 11.86 8.19
C GLY A 350 22.17 11.69 7.40
N PHE A 351 21.82 12.65 6.53
CA PHE A 351 20.62 12.60 5.70
C PHE A 351 20.95 12.56 4.20
N ALA A 352 20.04 11.97 3.43
CA ALA A 352 20.01 12.02 1.98
C ALA A 352 18.66 12.52 1.49
N VAL A 353 18.64 13.18 0.33
CA VAL A 353 17.39 13.61 -0.31
C VAL A 353 16.67 12.40 -0.90
N HIS A 354 15.39 12.23 -0.57
CA HIS A 354 14.55 11.20 -1.15
C HIS A 354 13.69 11.74 -2.30
N SER A 355 12.97 12.83 -2.06
CA SER A 355 12.12 13.45 -3.09
C SER A 355 11.87 14.92 -2.80
N VAL A 356 11.58 15.67 -3.85
CA VAL A 356 11.26 17.10 -3.79
C VAL A 356 9.99 17.35 -4.61
N SER A 357 9.16 18.30 -4.16
CA SER A 357 8.03 18.81 -4.92
C SER A 357 8.04 20.32 -4.86
N ALA A 358 7.86 21.02 -6.00
CA ALA A 358 7.78 22.46 -6.03
C ALA A 358 6.70 22.96 -7.00
N THR A 359 6.07 24.08 -6.65
CA THR A 359 5.12 24.79 -7.51
C THR A 359 5.56 26.24 -7.65
N VAL A 360 5.83 26.65 -8.89
CA VAL A 360 6.17 28.02 -9.24
C VAL A 360 4.90 28.79 -9.57
N MET A 361 4.66 29.88 -8.87
CA MET A 361 3.54 30.80 -9.10
C MET A 361 4.04 32.03 -9.89
N ALA A 362 3.71 32.07 -11.18
CA ALA A 362 4.15 33.12 -12.10
C ALA A 362 3.13 33.35 -13.24
N GLU A 363 2.80 34.57 -13.56
CA GLU A 363 1.98 34.90 -14.74
C GLU A 363 2.78 34.78 -16.03
N LYS A 364 4.00 35.32 -16.00
CA LYS A 364 4.99 35.29 -17.09
C LYS A 364 6.41 35.12 -16.53
N PRO A 365 7.32 34.52 -17.37
CA PRO A 365 7.10 33.88 -18.68
C PRO A 365 6.33 32.57 -18.59
N LYS A 366 5.87 32.03 -19.73
CA LYS A 366 5.30 30.65 -19.79
C LYS A 366 6.40 29.63 -19.54
N LEU A 367 6.27 28.84 -18.47
CA LEU A 367 7.33 27.94 -18.00
C LEU A 367 7.25 26.52 -18.58
N LYS A 368 6.16 26.18 -19.29
CA LYS A 368 5.86 24.83 -19.76
C LYS A 368 7.05 24.15 -20.47
N ASP A 369 7.71 24.88 -21.37
CA ASP A 369 8.79 24.33 -22.20
C ASP A 369 10.13 24.26 -21.45
N TYR A 370 10.26 24.98 -20.33
CA TYR A 370 11.47 25.02 -19.49
C TYR A 370 11.41 24.01 -18.33
N ILE A 371 10.22 23.56 -17.92
CA ILE A 371 10.05 22.61 -16.80
C ILE A 371 10.91 21.35 -16.95
N PRO A 372 10.98 20.67 -18.14
CA PRO A 372 11.80 19.48 -18.28
C PRO A 372 13.29 19.75 -18.06
N ILE A 373 13.81 20.87 -18.58
CA ILE A 373 15.23 21.26 -18.47
C ILE A 373 15.56 21.63 -17.02
N ILE A 374 14.73 22.45 -16.38
CA ILE A 374 14.87 22.84 -14.97
C ILE A 374 14.87 21.61 -14.08
N LYS A 375 13.92 20.71 -14.32
CA LYS A 375 13.78 19.46 -13.56
C LYS A 375 15.01 18.59 -13.67
N GLN A 376 15.54 18.40 -14.89
CA GLN A 376 16.75 17.62 -15.11
C GLN A 376 17.93 18.23 -14.37
N ASN A 377 18.16 19.54 -14.55
CA ASN A 377 19.27 20.26 -13.93
C ASN A 377 19.27 20.13 -12.39
N LEU A 378 18.09 20.33 -11.76
CA LEU A 378 18.00 20.19 -10.31
C LEU A 378 18.08 18.74 -9.83
N CYS A 379 17.57 17.77 -10.60
CA CYS A 379 17.73 16.36 -10.26
C CYS A 379 19.18 15.89 -10.28
N ASP A 380 19.96 16.38 -11.24
CA ASP A 380 21.39 16.08 -11.34
C ASP A 380 22.15 16.60 -10.11
N VAL A 381 21.83 17.82 -9.65
CA VAL A 381 22.44 18.41 -8.44
C VAL A 381 21.96 17.74 -7.17
N LEU A 382 20.67 17.44 -7.06
CA LEU A 382 20.05 16.77 -5.89
C LEU A 382 20.42 15.28 -5.79
N GLU A 383 21.05 14.73 -6.83
CA GLU A 383 21.36 13.30 -6.96
C GLU A 383 20.15 12.39 -6.80
N ILE A 384 18.98 12.84 -7.31
CA ILE A 384 17.73 12.06 -7.27
C ILE A 384 17.21 11.76 -8.67
N PRO A 385 16.49 10.63 -8.85
CA PRO A 385 15.81 10.32 -10.09
C PRO A 385 14.79 11.41 -10.45
N THR A 386 14.60 11.68 -11.75
CA THR A 386 13.60 12.65 -12.22
C THR A 386 12.16 12.30 -11.77
N GLY A 387 11.87 11.01 -11.53
CA GLY A 387 10.60 10.55 -10.94
C GLY A 387 10.37 11.02 -9.51
N ASN A 388 11.44 11.38 -8.78
CA ASN A 388 11.37 11.81 -7.39
C ASN A 388 11.31 13.35 -7.25
N PHE A 389 11.25 14.10 -8.36
CA PHE A 389 11.05 15.53 -8.35
C PHE A 389 9.75 15.90 -9.07
N GLY A 390 8.75 16.39 -8.32
CA GLY A 390 7.54 17.00 -8.84
C GLY A 390 7.76 18.50 -9.06
N LEU A 391 7.70 19.00 -10.32
CA LEU A 391 7.78 20.44 -10.61
C LEU A 391 6.55 20.86 -11.41
N GLY A 392 5.77 21.80 -10.87
CA GLY A 392 4.63 22.42 -11.50
C GLY A 392 4.78 23.94 -11.59
N ALA A 393 4.03 24.55 -12.50
CA ALA A 393 3.86 26.00 -12.57
C ALA A 393 2.38 26.34 -12.71
N THR A 394 1.96 27.42 -12.06
CA THR A 394 0.58 27.93 -12.11
C THR A 394 0.56 29.45 -12.19
N THR A 395 -0.50 30.00 -12.78
CA THR A 395 -0.83 31.42 -12.67
C THR A 395 -1.67 31.66 -11.41
N LEU A 396 -1.83 32.92 -11.00
CA LEU A 396 -2.80 33.32 -9.98
C LEU A 396 -4.01 34.04 -10.59
N GLU A 397 -4.25 33.82 -11.90
CA GLU A 397 -5.42 34.34 -12.63
C GLU A 397 -5.60 35.87 -12.47
N GLY A 398 -4.48 36.61 -12.50
CA GLY A 398 -4.48 38.05 -12.31
C GLY A 398 -4.60 38.53 -10.86
N LEU A 399 -4.69 37.62 -9.89
CA LEU A 399 -4.87 37.96 -8.47
C LEU A 399 -3.55 38.23 -7.76
N GLY A 400 -3.55 39.18 -6.85
CA GLY A 400 -2.42 39.53 -6.01
C GLY A 400 -1.24 40.12 -6.78
N PHE A 401 -0.07 40.19 -6.13
CA PHE A 401 1.15 40.76 -6.72
C PHE A 401 1.77 39.87 -7.81
N VAL A 402 1.61 38.54 -7.70
CA VAL A 402 2.02 37.61 -8.78
C VAL A 402 1.13 37.82 -10.01
N GLY A 403 -0.19 37.94 -9.81
CA GLY A 403 -1.14 38.19 -10.90
C GLY A 403 -0.92 39.51 -11.59
N ARG A 404 -0.37 40.54 -10.90
CA ARG A 404 0.03 41.84 -11.48
C ARG A 404 1.46 41.87 -12.05
N GLU A 405 2.13 40.70 -12.15
CA GLU A 405 3.50 40.56 -12.67
C GLU A 405 4.52 41.40 -11.88
N GLU A 406 4.33 41.55 -10.58
CA GLU A 406 5.23 42.27 -9.67
C GLU A 406 6.29 41.34 -9.03
N GLY A 407 6.06 40.05 -9.00
CA GLY A 407 6.95 39.06 -8.43
C GLY A 407 6.60 37.61 -8.82
N VAL A 408 7.46 36.70 -8.44
CA VAL A 408 7.30 35.23 -8.57
C VAL A 408 7.47 34.62 -7.20
N CYS A 409 6.60 33.67 -6.84
CA CYS A 409 6.70 32.91 -5.61
C CYS A 409 6.85 31.43 -5.91
N VAL A 410 7.48 30.71 -4.99
CA VAL A 410 7.63 29.27 -5.05
C VAL A 410 7.31 28.67 -3.68
N TYR A 411 6.52 27.62 -3.70
CA TYR A 411 6.34 26.72 -2.57
C TYR A 411 7.00 25.38 -2.88
N ALA A 412 7.85 24.90 -1.98
CA ALA A 412 8.53 23.63 -2.11
C ALA A 412 8.30 22.76 -0.87
N SER A 413 8.36 21.45 -1.06
CA SER A 413 8.41 20.45 0.01
C SER A 413 9.48 19.41 -0.32
N ALA A 414 10.17 18.94 0.70
CA ALA A 414 11.22 17.93 0.58
C ALA A 414 10.98 16.78 1.54
N VAL A 415 11.36 15.59 1.12
CA VAL A 415 11.49 14.40 1.97
C VAL A 415 12.94 13.99 1.99
N ILE A 416 13.51 13.86 3.16
CA ILE A 416 14.88 13.34 3.38
C ILE A 416 14.81 12.05 4.19
N VAL A 417 15.83 11.22 4.05
CA VAL A 417 15.96 9.95 4.76
C VAL A 417 17.29 9.90 5.49
N LYS A 418 17.30 9.33 6.67
CA LYS A 418 18.54 9.07 7.42
C LYS A 418 19.34 7.99 6.69
N LYS A 419 20.64 8.28 6.44
CA LYS A 419 21.59 7.34 5.84
C LYS A 419 21.92 6.17 6.78
#